data_80bf93c4cc52430bef1e58ed1a7dbd26
#
_entry.id   80bf93c4cc52430bef1e58ed1a7dbd26
#
_cell.length_a   1.000
_cell.length_b   1.000
_cell.length_c   1.000
_cell.angle_alpha   90.00
_cell.angle_beta   90.00
_cell.angle_gamma   90.00
#
_symmetry.space_group_name_H-M   'P 1'
#
loop_
_entity.id
_entity.type
_entity.pdbx_description
1 polymer ?
#
loop_
_entity_poly.entity_id
_entity_poly.type
_entity_poly.pdbx_seq_one_letter_code
_entity_poly.pdbx_strand_id
1 'polypeptide(L)'
;MSHHSYSDNVRALTLCTLRVNRVRAERYHGLDWLRAIAALLVVMLHAGLAYTLTPWPGLAWPVHQANPGSLVDAVTWWIDGFIMPLFFVLGGFFAAHLFLQRGAKGFLGHRVRRVLLPFLFGCVVILPLDLYVWLLGWVVEDRIPLRKLRSLKLGDAGRDLWGVGHLWFLQYLFLFCVVMWAVQHAWDMWHAVRAARGKMKFPRTRIDRISETRAGALLAPLICALPCALALWWEPRIVLGFRHSWHPLAANLLYYAPCFIFGWWKLHRHRSGDRVGRYAGWHLAASIAAFAVLLPMAREHVATELTGNRRIALCLLFASFAWLSSVGWFGLFLNHLGKPPKPVAYVAESSFWMYLFHHPVVGLAQVSLAGAALPVWGKYCLSAGAAVCLSLLTYEVLVRRTWVGLLLNGRTESRTAGREADIISLPQPGEADVPVPHRRAA
;
A
#
# COMPACT_ATOMS: atom_id res chain seq x y z
N MET A 1 -13.30 -22.15 46.93
CA MET A 1 -12.49 -21.19 46.11
C MET A 1 -12.55 -21.41 44.57
N SER A 2 -13.65 -21.91 43.99
CA SER A 2 -13.69 -22.31 42.59
C SER A 2 -14.73 -21.59 41.70
N HIS A 3 -15.71 -20.89 42.29
CA HIS A 3 -16.75 -20.22 41.46
C HIS A 3 -16.36 -18.84 40.91
N HIS A 4 -15.47 -18.09 41.54
CA HIS A 4 -15.04 -16.75 41.04
C HIS A 4 -14.11 -16.85 39.84
N SER A 5 -13.22 -17.84 39.79
CA SER A 5 -12.27 -18.04 38.65
C SER A 5 -12.96 -18.45 37.36
N TYR A 6 -14.06 -19.20 37.40
CA TYR A 6 -14.80 -19.65 36.23
C TYR A 6 -15.59 -18.48 35.60
N SER A 7 -16.22 -17.62 36.40
CA SER A 7 -17.00 -16.48 35.92
C SER A 7 -16.09 -15.41 35.27
N ASP A 8 -14.88 -15.22 35.76
CA ASP A 8 -13.92 -14.27 35.19
C ASP A 8 -13.32 -14.78 33.85
N ASN A 9 -13.11 -16.07 33.73
CA ASN A 9 -12.68 -16.68 32.46
C ASN A 9 -13.79 -16.65 31.42
N VAL A 10 -15.05 -16.89 31.78
CA VAL A 10 -16.18 -16.78 30.83
C VAL A 10 -16.39 -15.33 30.41
N ARG A 11 -16.29 -14.35 31.34
CA ARG A 11 -16.33 -12.91 30.99
C ARG A 11 -15.18 -12.50 30.09
N ALA A 12 -13.95 -12.97 30.34
CA ALA A 12 -12.80 -12.68 29.48
C ALA A 12 -12.95 -13.28 28.09
N LEU A 13 -13.46 -14.51 27.97
CA LEU A 13 -13.77 -15.15 26.68
C LEU A 13 -14.92 -14.44 25.96
N THR A 14 -15.97 -14.04 26.67
CA THR A 14 -17.10 -13.29 26.09
C THR A 14 -16.65 -11.90 25.62
N LEU A 15 -15.84 -11.20 26.39
CA LEU A 15 -15.27 -9.92 25.98
C LEU A 15 -14.30 -10.05 24.81
N CYS A 16 -13.54 -11.14 24.73
CA CYS A 16 -12.64 -11.43 23.61
C CYS A 16 -13.45 -11.73 22.33
N THR A 17 -14.51 -12.56 22.42
CA THR A 17 -15.42 -12.87 21.31
C THR A 17 -16.21 -11.65 20.83
N LEU A 18 -16.72 -10.83 21.75
CA LEU A 18 -17.39 -9.58 21.42
C LEU A 18 -16.43 -8.58 20.76
N ARG A 19 -15.18 -8.52 21.21
CA ARG A 19 -14.13 -7.68 20.61
C ARG A 19 -13.77 -8.15 19.20
N VAL A 20 -13.64 -9.46 18.99
CA VAL A 20 -13.38 -10.06 17.66
C VAL A 20 -14.57 -9.82 16.71
N ASN A 21 -15.81 -10.01 17.19
CA ASN A 21 -17.01 -9.79 16.36
C ASN A 21 -17.19 -8.30 15.99
N ARG A 22 -16.83 -7.37 16.90
CA ARG A 22 -16.88 -5.93 16.61
C ARG A 22 -15.82 -5.50 15.60
N VAL A 23 -14.60 -6.06 15.63
CA VAL A 23 -13.56 -5.85 14.61
C VAL A 23 -13.99 -6.41 13.25
N ARG A 24 -14.74 -7.52 13.24
CA ARG A 24 -15.25 -8.13 12.00
C ARG A 24 -16.25 -7.25 11.25
N ALA A 25 -17.03 -6.42 11.95
CA ALA A 25 -18.06 -5.58 11.35
C ALA A 25 -17.58 -4.17 10.97
N GLU A 26 -16.36 -3.76 11.34
CA GLU A 26 -15.92 -2.38 11.19
C GLU A 26 -15.33 -2.14 9.81
N ARG A 27 -15.90 -1.17 9.07
CA ARG A 27 -15.37 -0.65 7.81
C ARG A 27 -14.67 0.69 8.07
N TYR A 28 -13.40 0.78 7.69
CA TYR A 28 -12.56 1.97 7.86
C TYR A 28 -12.72 2.89 6.64
N HIS A 29 -13.81 3.65 6.62
CA HIS A 29 -14.18 4.50 5.48
C HIS A 29 -13.10 5.51 5.08
N GLY A 30 -12.37 6.09 6.04
CA GLY A 30 -11.25 6.98 5.74
C GLY A 30 -10.14 6.30 4.95
N LEU A 31 -9.92 5.00 5.15
CA LEU A 31 -8.90 4.26 4.38
C LEU A 31 -9.35 3.95 2.94
N ASP A 32 -10.66 3.97 2.63
CA ASP A 32 -11.13 3.91 1.24
C ASP A 32 -10.73 5.20 0.48
N TRP A 33 -10.83 6.37 1.11
CA TRP A 33 -10.31 7.63 0.57
C TRP A 33 -8.80 7.56 0.32
N LEU A 34 -8.05 7.10 1.32
CA LEU A 34 -6.60 7.01 1.22
C LEU A 34 -6.16 6.06 0.10
N ARG A 35 -6.84 4.94 -0.09
CA ARG A 35 -6.58 4.01 -1.19
C ARG A 35 -6.84 4.63 -2.56
N ALA A 36 -7.93 5.39 -2.71
CA ALA A 36 -8.23 6.09 -3.96
C ALA A 36 -7.14 7.12 -4.29
N ILE A 37 -6.80 7.98 -3.33
CA ILE A 37 -5.77 9.01 -3.52
C ILE A 37 -4.39 8.38 -3.77
N ALA A 38 -4.00 7.37 -3.00
CA ALA A 38 -2.73 6.70 -3.18
C ALA A 38 -2.59 6.03 -4.55
N ALA A 39 -3.67 5.45 -5.09
CA ALA A 39 -3.67 4.89 -6.44
C ALA A 39 -3.47 5.97 -7.51
N LEU A 40 -4.13 7.13 -7.37
CA LEU A 40 -3.92 8.27 -8.28
C LEU A 40 -2.49 8.81 -8.18
N LEU A 41 -1.94 8.93 -6.97
CA LEU A 41 -0.56 9.38 -6.76
C LEU A 41 0.45 8.43 -7.41
N VAL A 42 0.23 7.12 -7.40
CA VAL A 42 1.11 6.16 -8.10
C VAL A 42 1.06 6.37 -9.62
N VAL A 43 -0.11 6.63 -10.19
CA VAL A 43 -0.22 6.97 -11.62
C VAL A 43 0.54 8.26 -11.91
N MET A 44 0.37 9.29 -11.08
CA MET A 44 1.08 10.56 -11.19
C MET A 44 2.61 10.39 -11.06
N LEU A 45 3.07 9.56 -10.13
CA LEU A 45 4.49 9.22 -9.98
C LEU A 45 5.07 8.71 -11.30
N HIS A 46 4.45 7.65 -11.86
CA HIS A 46 4.95 7.04 -13.09
C HIS A 46 4.80 7.98 -14.31
N ALA A 47 3.75 8.79 -14.36
CA ALA A 47 3.61 9.83 -15.37
C ALA A 47 4.71 10.91 -15.28
N GLY A 48 5.28 11.15 -14.09
CA GLY A 48 6.36 12.12 -13.87
C GLY A 48 7.75 11.65 -14.29
N LEU A 49 8.00 10.33 -14.32
CA LEU A 49 9.34 9.77 -14.52
C LEU A 49 10.01 10.14 -15.86
N ALA A 50 9.23 10.37 -16.91
CA ALA A 50 9.76 10.84 -18.20
C ALA A 50 10.26 12.30 -18.17
N TYR A 51 9.90 13.06 -17.12
CA TYR A 51 10.09 14.51 -17.03
C TYR A 51 10.97 14.91 -15.84
N THR A 52 11.68 13.97 -15.22
CA THR A 52 12.64 14.22 -14.13
C THR A 52 13.88 14.94 -14.64
N LEU A 53 14.48 15.78 -13.79
CA LEU A 53 15.69 16.56 -14.13
C LEU A 53 16.88 15.68 -14.46
N THR A 54 17.01 14.56 -13.76
CA THR A 54 18.07 13.57 -13.97
C THR A 54 17.43 12.18 -14.00
N PRO A 55 17.79 11.33 -14.97
CA PRO A 55 17.37 9.93 -14.98
C PRO A 55 17.79 9.22 -13.69
N TRP A 56 16.88 8.48 -13.10
CA TRP A 56 17.15 7.79 -11.85
C TRP A 56 18.04 6.55 -12.09
N PRO A 57 19.08 6.33 -11.30
CA PRO A 57 19.97 5.19 -11.46
C PRO A 57 19.24 3.84 -11.42
N GLY A 58 19.48 2.99 -12.42
CA GLY A 58 18.85 1.66 -12.54
C GLY A 58 17.39 1.66 -12.99
N LEU A 59 16.82 2.84 -13.32
CA LEU A 59 15.47 2.94 -13.86
C LEU A 59 15.51 2.96 -15.39
N ALA A 60 15.07 1.87 -16.02
CA ALA A 60 14.78 1.87 -17.43
C ALA A 60 13.40 2.52 -17.68
N TRP A 61 13.35 3.59 -18.49
CA TRP A 61 12.11 4.27 -18.83
C TRP A 61 11.97 4.41 -20.35
N PRO A 62 10.72 4.38 -20.92
CA PRO A 62 10.54 4.32 -22.37
C PRO A 62 11.01 5.57 -23.10
N VAL A 63 10.79 6.75 -22.54
CA VAL A 63 11.20 8.04 -23.12
C VAL A 63 11.70 8.99 -22.04
N HIS A 64 12.60 9.92 -22.43
CA HIS A 64 13.11 10.98 -21.56
C HIS A 64 12.98 12.33 -22.23
N GLN A 65 12.34 13.28 -21.58
CA GLN A 65 12.14 14.62 -22.15
C GLN A 65 13.43 15.44 -22.05
N ALA A 66 13.89 15.97 -23.18
CA ALA A 66 15.11 16.77 -23.25
C ALA A 66 15.06 18.04 -22.38
N ASN A 67 13.88 18.67 -22.28
CA ASN A 67 13.64 19.85 -21.42
C ASN A 67 12.70 19.44 -20.28
N PRO A 68 13.23 18.91 -19.15
CA PRO A 68 12.42 18.44 -18.02
C PRO A 68 11.80 19.61 -17.26
N GLY A 69 10.78 19.32 -16.45
CA GLY A 69 10.07 20.30 -15.63
C GLY A 69 10.46 20.23 -14.16
N SER A 70 11.10 21.26 -13.62
CA SER A 70 11.56 21.27 -12.22
C SER A 70 10.46 21.02 -11.20
N LEU A 71 9.23 21.47 -11.49
CA LEU A 71 8.08 21.26 -10.61
C LEU A 71 7.49 19.84 -10.77
N VAL A 72 7.44 19.29 -12.01
CA VAL A 72 7.03 17.89 -12.22
C VAL A 72 8.01 16.95 -11.52
N ASP A 73 9.31 17.24 -11.65
CA ASP A 73 10.36 16.49 -10.93
C ASP A 73 10.17 16.58 -9.40
N ALA A 74 9.92 17.76 -8.85
CA ALA A 74 9.67 17.93 -7.41
C ALA A 74 8.44 17.15 -6.93
N VAL A 75 7.35 17.17 -7.69
CA VAL A 75 6.12 16.39 -7.39
C VAL A 75 6.41 14.89 -7.46
N THR A 76 7.18 14.45 -8.45
CA THR A 76 7.59 13.05 -8.61
C THR A 76 8.40 12.57 -7.39
N TRP A 77 9.41 13.33 -6.97
CA TRP A 77 10.20 13.05 -5.77
C TRP A 77 9.36 13.05 -4.49
N TRP A 78 8.42 14.00 -4.38
CA TRP A 78 7.54 14.08 -3.21
C TRP A 78 6.67 12.84 -3.09
N ILE A 79 6.06 12.38 -4.20
CA ILE A 79 5.21 11.18 -4.19
C ILE A 79 6.05 9.93 -3.92
N ASP A 80 7.16 9.75 -4.64
CA ASP A 80 8.02 8.56 -4.52
C ASP A 80 8.51 8.35 -3.09
N GLY A 81 8.91 9.43 -2.43
CA GLY A 81 9.53 9.36 -1.12
C GLY A 81 8.65 8.77 -0.03
N PHE A 82 7.31 8.75 -0.18
CA PHE A 82 6.44 8.20 0.86
C PHE A 82 5.39 7.19 0.38
N ILE A 83 5.11 7.14 -0.92
CA ILE A 83 3.95 6.38 -1.41
C ILE A 83 4.08 4.87 -1.14
N MET A 84 5.27 4.31 -1.34
CA MET A 84 5.49 2.89 -1.10
C MET A 84 5.52 2.52 0.39
N PRO A 85 6.21 3.26 1.29
CA PRO A 85 6.04 3.15 2.73
C PRO A 85 4.58 3.20 3.18
N LEU A 86 3.78 4.14 2.66
CA LEU A 86 2.35 4.25 2.95
C LEU A 86 1.56 3.01 2.52
N PHE A 87 1.84 2.45 1.33
CA PHE A 87 1.20 1.21 0.89
C PHE A 87 1.54 0.01 1.76
N PHE A 88 2.77 -0.08 2.29
CA PHE A 88 3.11 -1.14 3.24
C PHE A 88 2.45 -0.95 4.60
N VAL A 89 2.29 0.29 5.09
CA VAL A 89 1.47 0.58 6.29
C VAL A 89 0.02 0.13 6.08
N LEU A 90 -0.59 0.51 4.95
CA LEU A 90 -1.95 0.06 4.59
C LEU A 90 -2.03 -1.46 4.45
N GLY A 91 -1.04 -2.06 3.78
CA GLY A 91 -0.92 -3.50 3.58
C GLY A 91 -0.90 -4.26 4.91
N GLY A 92 -0.10 -3.81 5.86
CA GLY A 92 0.00 -4.38 7.20
C GLY A 92 -1.30 -4.24 8.00
N PHE A 93 -1.92 -3.06 7.96
CA PHE A 93 -3.20 -2.80 8.64
C PHE A 93 -4.32 -3.72 8.11
N PHE A 94 -4.50 -3.79 6.80
CA PHE A 94 -5.51 -4.66 6.21
C PHE A 94 -5.16 -6.16 6.30
N ALA A 95 -3.88 -6.51 6.35
CA ALA A 95 -3.45 -7.88 6.61
C ALA A 95 -3.86 -8.33 8.01
N ALA A 96 -3.59 -7.50 9.03
CA ALA A 96 -4.01 -7.78 10.41
C ALA A 96 -5.55 -7.87 10.53
N HIS A 97 -6.28 -6.94 9.89
CA HIS A 97 -7.74 -6.96 9.87
C HIS A 97 -8.30 -8.26 9.27
N LEU A 98 -7.75 -8.67 8.13
CA LEU A 98 -8.14 -9.91 7.47
C LEU A 98 -7.80 -11.16 8.30
N PHE A 99 -6.63 -11.15 8.96
CA PHE A 99 -6.21 -12.26 9.84
C PHE A 99 -7.20 -12.44 10.99
N LEU A 100 -7.63 -11.35 11.63
CA LEU A 100 -8.64 -11.37 12.69
C LEU A 100 -10.02 -11.85 12.19
N GLN A 101 -10.37 -11.52 10.93
CA GLN A 101 -11.65 -11.94 10.35
C GLN A 101 -11.70 -13.40 9.94
N ARG A 102 -10.60 -13.94 9.37
CA ARG A 102 -10.60 -15.24 8.68
C ARG A 102 -9.77 -16.33 9.36
N GLY A 103 -9.00 -15.96 10.40
CA GLY A 103 -8.03 -16.86 11.02
C GLY A 103 -6.88 -17.24 10.09
N ALA A 104 -5.92 -18.04 10.59
CA ALA A 104 -4.69 -18.35 9.88
C ALA A 104 -4.89 -19.01 8.50
N LYS A 105 -5.71 -20.07 8.43
CA LYS A 105 -5.97 -20.80 7.16
C LYS A 105 -6.69 -19.93 6.13
N GLY A 106 -7.75 -19.23 6.54
CA GLY A 106 -8.52 -18.34 5.65
C GLY A 106 -7.72 -17.12 5.19
N PHE A 107 -6.82 -16.63 6.02
CA PHE A 107 -5.91 -15.53 5.68
C PHE A 107 -4.98 -15.91 4.52
N LEU A 108 -4.21 -17.00 4.68
CA LEU A 108 -3.22 -17.39 3.66
C LEU A 108 -3.89 -17.70 2.32
N GLY A 109 -4.98 -18.48 2.31
CA GLY A 109 -5.74 -18.78 1.08
C GLY A 109 -6.28 -17.53 0.40
N HIS A 110 -6.72 -16.53 1.18
CA HIS A 110 -7.11 -15.23 0.64
C HIS A 110 -5.92 -14.48 0.03
N ARG A 111 -4.73 -14.48 0.67
CA ARG A 111 -3.54 -13.78 0.16
C ARG A 111 -3.00 -14.42 -1.11
N VAL A 112 -3.01 -15.74 -1.21
CA VAL A 112 -2.67 -16.44 -2.46
C VAL A 112 -3.59 -15.97 -3.60
N ARG A 113 -4.90 -15.96 -3.40
CA ARG A 113 -5.85 -15.56 -4.46
C ARG A 113 -5.81 -14.08 -4.81
N ARG A 114 -5.46 -13.18 -3.84
CA ARG A 114 -5.62 -11.73 -3.99
C ARG A 114 -4.32 -10.96 -4.16
N VAL A 115 -3.19 -11.60 -3.94
CA VAL A 115 -1.87 -10.98 -4.11
C VAL A 115 -1.01 -11.84 -5.04
N LEU A 116 -0.86 -13.15 -4.75
CA LEU A 116 0.02 -13.99 -5.54
C LEU A 116 -0.52 -14.25 -6.96
N LEU A 117 -1.79 -14.63 -7.12
CA LEU A 117 -2.34 -14.87 -8.47
C LEU A 117 -2.35 -13.62 -9.34
N PRO A 118 -2.75 -12.42 -8.86
CA PRO A 118 -2.59 -11.18 -9.63
C PRO A 118 -1.13 -10.82 -9.92
N PHE A 119 -0.20 -11.10 -9.02
CA PHE A 119 1.23 -10.93 -9.29
C PHE A 119 1.68 -11.83 -10.45
N LEU A 120 1.34 -13.11 -10.43
CA LEU A 120 1.67 -14.05 -11.52
C LEU A 120 1.01 -13.64 -12.84
N PHE A 121 -0.26 -13.21 -12.81
CA PHE A 121 -0.94 -12.64 -13.98
C PHE A 121 -0.18 -11.42 -14.51
N GLY A 122 0.23 -10.51 -13.64
CA GLY A 122 1.02 -9.34 -14.02
C GLY A 122 2.35 -9.74 -14.67
N CYS A 123 3.05 -10.73 -14.13
CA CYS A 123 4.31 -11.22 -14.71
C CYS A 123 4.13 -11.79 -16.13
N VAL A 124 3.00 -12.47 -16.40
CA VAL A 124 2.76 -13.12 -17.70
C VAL A 124 2.15 -12.16 -18.73
N VAL A 125 1.33 -11.19 -18.29
CA VAL A 125 0.57 -10.32 -19.19
C VAL A 125 1.11 -8.89 -19.20
N ILE A 126 1.29 -8.29 -18.02
CA ILE A 126 1.61 -6.86 -17.90
C ILE A 126 3.09 -6.60 -18.20
N LEU A 127 4.03 -7.40 -17.65
CA LEU A 127 5.46 -7.20 -17.91
C LEU A 127 5.83 -7.35 -19.39
N PRO A 128 5.30 -8.31 -20.18
CA PRO A 128 5.52 -8.32 -21.61
C PRO A 128 4.96 -7.07 -22.32
N LEU A 129 3.79 -6.56 -21.91
CA LEU A 129 3.26 -5.30 -22.45
C LEU A 129 4.18 -4.12 -22.13
N ASP A 130 4.66 -4.01 -20.89
CA ASP A 130 5.64 -3.01 -20.49
C ASP A 130 6.89 -3.10 -21.37
N LEU A 131 7.45 -4.31 -21.51
CA LEU A 131 8.64 -4.54 -22.30
C LEU A 131 8.48 -4.00 -23.72
N TYR A 132 7.39 -4.34 -24.41
CA TYR A 132 7.16 -3.85 -25.78
C TYR A 132 6.97 -2.33 -25.84
N VAL A 133 6.27 -1.72 -24.89
CA VAL A 133 6.13 -0.26 -24.81
C VAL A 133 7.48 0.42 -24.59
N TRP A 134 8.33 -0.15 -23.71
CA TRP A 134 9.68 0.37 -23.45
C TRP A 134 10.57 0.29 -24.69
N LEU A 135 10.56 -0.85 -25.38
CA LEU A 135 11.31 -1.00 -26.63
C LEU A 135 10.80 -0.07 -27.72
N LEU A 136 9.49 0.15 -27.81
CA LEU A 136 8.91 1.12 -28.75
C LEU A 136 9.40 2.54 -28.45
N GLY A 137 9.42 2.95 -27.19
CA GLY A 137 9.96 4.23 -26.76
C GLY A 137 11.43 4.39 -27.13
N TRP A 138 12.24 3.35 -26.89
CA TRP A 138 13.66 3.36 -27.24
C TRP A 138 13.90 3.40 -28.76
N VAL A 139 13.00 2.85 -29.57
CA VAL A 139 13.05 3.02 -31.03
C VAL A 139 12.70 4.46 -31.42
N VAL A 140 11.70 5.07 -30.77
CA VAL A 140 11.30 6.48 -31.02
C VAL A 140 12.41 7.46 -30.62
N GLU A 141 13.21 7.12 -29.58
CA GLU A 141 14.37 7.91 -29.15
C GLU A 141 15.69 7.52 -29.89
N ASP A 142 15.63 6.72 -30.94
CA ASP A 142 16.82 6.22 -31.72
C ASP A 142 17.86 5.48 -30.84
N ARG A 143 17.51 5.00 -29.66
CA ARG A 143 18.42 4.22 -28.79
C ARG A 143 18.66 2.82 -29.32
N ILE A 144 17.67 2.22 -29.97
CA ILE A 144 17.75 0.89 -30.58
C ILE A 144 17.09 0.88 -31.98
N PRO A 145 17.61 0.10 -32.91
CA PRO A 145 16.96 -0.03 -34.25
C PRO A 145 15.67 -0.88 -34.13
N LEU A 146 14.71 -0.59 -35.03
CA LEU A 146 13.38 -1.25 -35.05
C LEU A 146 13.46 -2.79 -35.11
N ARG A 147 14.50 -3.37 -35.73
CA ARG A 147 14.73 -4.83 -35.77
C ARG A 147 14.87 -5.46 -34.39
N LYS A 148 15.24 -4.68 -33.35
CA LYS A 148 15.37 -5.17 -31.95
C LYS A 148 14.04 -5.51 -31.30
N LEU A 149 12.93 -4.95 -31.76
CA LEU A 149 11.58 -5.32 -31.30
C LEU A 149 11.26 -6.80 -31.57
N ARG A 150 11.88 -7.42 -32.58
CA ARG A 150 11.68 -8.85 -32.90
C ARG A 150 12.70 -9.76 -32.22
N SER A 151 13.92 -9.32 -31.99
CA SER A 151 15.00 -10.18 -31.52
C SER A 151 15.13 -10.24 -30.02
N LEU A 152 14.66 -9.21 -29.27
CA LEU A 152 14.83 -9.02 -27.83
C LEU A 152 16.28 -9.15 -27.31
N LYS A 153 17.27 -9.19 -28.23
CA LYS A 153 18.70 -9.24 -27.89
C LYS A 153 19.22 -7.82 -27.68
N LEU A 154 19.06 -7.29 -26.48
CA LEU A 154 19.30 -5.89 -26.13
C LEU A 154 20.74 -5.62 -25.66
N GLY A 155 21.52 -6.67 -25.34
CA GLY A 155 22.84 -6.52 -24.73
C GLY A 155 22.77 -5.76 -23.40
N ASP A 156 23.74 -4.90 -23.14
CA ASP A 156 23.82 -4.10 -21.90
C ASP A 156 22.66 -3.13 -21.75
N ALA A 157 22.08 -2.61 -22.84
CA ALA A 157 20.91 -1.73 -22.79
C ALA A 157 19.68 -2.38 -22.12
N GLY A 158 19.59 -3.71 -22.18
CA GLY A 158 18.48 -4.46 -21.56
C GLY A 158 18.68 -4.82 -20.09
N ARG A 159 19.82 -4.49 -19.49
CA ARG A 159 20.17 -4.96 -18.11
C ARG A 159 19.13 -4.57 -17.09
N ASP A 160 18.66 -3.32 -17.10
CA ASP A 160 17.72 -2.76 -16.13
C ASP A 160 16.24 -3.01 -16.52
N LEU A 161 15.97 -3.74 -17.59
CA LEU A 161 14.61 -4.19 -17.97
C LEU A 161 14.22 -5.52 -17.29
N TRP A 162 15.19 -6.34 -16.90
CA TRP A 162 14.93 -7.69 -16.42
C TRP A 162 14.66 -7.74 -14.92
N GLY A 163 13.42 -8.04 -14.60
CA GLY A 163 12.94 -8.17 -13.22
C GLY A 163 11.42 -8.05 -13.16
N VAL A 164 10.89 -7.88 -11.96
CA VAL A 164 9.44 -7.81 -11.72
C VAL A 164 8.84 -6.41 -11.99
N GLY A 165 9.63 -5.45 -12.46
CA GLY A 165 9.18 -4.09 -12.77
C GLY A 165 8.40 -3.46 -11.61
N HIS A 166 7.32 -2.73 -11.91
CA HIS A 166 6.44 -2.11 -10.92
C HIS A 166 5.68 -3.14 -10.04
N LEU A 167 5.63 -4.41 -10.42
CA LEU A 167 4.97 -5.48 -9.65
C LEU A 167 5.75 -5.88 -8.39
N TRP A 168 6.96 -5.37 -8.17
CA TRP A 168 7.79 -5.68 -7.01
C TRP A 168 7.04 -5.49 -5.68
N PHE A 169 6.14 -4.52 -5.59
CA PHE A 169 5.33 -4.31 -4.39
C PHE A 169 4.47 -5.54 -4.03
N LEU A 170 3.84 -6.20 -5.00
CA LEU A 170 3.04 -7.42 -4.73
C LEU A 170 3.91 -8.57 -4.25
N GLN A 171 5.13 -8.70 -4.79
CA GLN A 171 6.10 -9.71 -4.36
C GLN A 171 6.41 -9.55 -2.86
N TYR A 172 6.79 -8.34 -2.43
CA TYR A 172 7.11 -8.07 -1.02
C TYR A 172 5.87 -8.11 -0.12
N LEU A 173 4.74 -7.61 -0.59
CA LEU A 173 3.48 -7.66 0.16
C LEU A 173 3.07 -9.11 0.45
N PHE A 174 3.17 -10.00 -0.53
CA PHE A 174 2.89 -11.42 -0.33
C PHE A 174 3.86 -12.04 0.66
N LEU A 175 5.15 -11.79 0.51
CA LEU A 175 6.19 -12.29 1.41
C LEU A 175 5.96 -11.84 2.86
N PHE A 176 5.69 -10.55 3.10
CA PHE A 176 5.37 -10.05 4.43
C PHE A 176 4.10 -10.68 5.01
N CYS A 177 3.09 -10.93 4.18
CA CYS A 177 1.90 -11.63 4.63
C CYS A 177 2.22 -13.09 5.06
N VAL A 178 3.07 -13.79 4.33
CA VAL A 178 3.50 -15.17 4.67
C VAL A 178 4.31 -15.17 5.96
N VAL A 179 5.28 -14.26 6.10
CA VAL A 179 6.08 -14.14 7.32
C VAL A 179 5.21 -13.83 8.54
N MET A 180 4.31 -12.84 8.43
CA MET A 180 3.42 -12.50 9.55
C MET A 180 2.42 -13.60 9.87
N TRP A 181 1.94 -14.33 8.86
CA TRP A 181 1.13 -15.54 9.08
C TRP A 181 1.90 -16.59 9.89
N ALA A 182 3.15 -16.88 9.52
CA ALA A 182 3.98 -17.85 10.21
C ALA A 182 4.28 -17.41 11.66
N VAL A 183 4.66 -16.14 11.85
CA VAL A 183 4.92 -15.56 13.17
C VAL A 183 3.67 -15.61 14.06
N GLN A 184 2.51 -15.19 13.54
CA GLN A 184 1.27 -15.19 14.32
C GLN A 184 0.81 -16.63 14.63
N HIS A 185 0.93 -17.55 13.68
CA HIS A 185 0.58 -18.94 13.90
C HIS A 185 1.46 -19.60 14.95
N ALA A 186 2.78 -19.37 14.89
CA ALA A 186 3.73 -19.84 15.90
C ALA A 186 3.44 -19.22 17.29
N TRP A 187 3.10 -17.93 17.32
CA TRP A 187 2.69 -17.23 18.54
C TRP A 187 1.43 -17.83 19.16
N ASP A 188 0.40 -18.06 18.36
CA ASP A 188 -0.86 -18.64 18.82
C ASP A 188 -0.67 -20.07 19.34
N MET A 189 0.14 -20.90 18.68
CA MET A 189 0.51 -22.24 19.14
C MET A 189 1.26 -22.17 20.47
N TRP A 190 2.26 -21.29 20.60
CA TRP A 190 3.02 -21.15 21.82
C TRP A 190 2.15 -20.70 23.01
N HIS A 191 1.21 -19.78 22.78
CA HIS A 191 0.25 -19.34 23.78
C HIS A 191 -0.74 -20.43 24.17
N ALA A 192 -1.22 -21.24 23.22
CA ALA A 192 -2.09 -22.38 23.52
C ALA A 192 -1.39 -23.40 24.46
N VAL A 193 -0.12 -23.70 24.18
CA VAL A 193 0.68 -24.59 25.04
C VAL A 193 0.90 -23.98 26.45
N ARG A 194 1.13 -22.66 26.56
CA ARG A 194 1.28 -21.98 27.86
C ARG A 194 0.00 -21.86 28.64
N ALA A 195 -1.12 -21.63 27.97
CA ALA A 195 -2.44 -21.59 28.59
C ALA A 195 -2.79 -22.95 29.19
N ALA A 196 -2.51 -24.05 28.48
CA ALA A 196 -2.68 -25.41 29.00
C ALA A 196 -1.81 -25.69 30.26
N ARG A 197 -0.73 -24.93 30.48
CA ARG A 197 0.14 -24.99 31.66
C ARG A 197 -0.21 -23.98 32.74
N GLY A 198 -1.35 -23.29 32.66
CA GLY A 198 -1.84 -22.33 33.69
C GLY A 198 -1.02 -21.04 33.84
N LYS A 199 -0.16 -20.70 32.85
CA LYS A 199 0.74 -19.53 32.91
C LYS A 199 0.31 -18.43 31.95
N MET A 200 -0.85 -17.79 32.18
CA MET A 200 -1.27 -16.66 31.33
C MET A 200 -1.30 -15.33 32.10
N LYS A 201 -0.36 -14.44 31.71
CA LYS A 201 -0.51 -12.97 31.89
C LYS A 201 -0.01 -12.34 30.59
N PHE A 202 -0.85 -11.49 29.96
CA PHE A 202 -0.43 -10.63 28.83
C PHE A 202 0.15 -9.33 29.40
N PRO A 203 1.47 -9.16 29.50
CA PRO A 203 2.01 -7.89 29.97
C PRO A 203 1.85 -6.84 28.87
N ARG A 204 1.40 -5.64 29.25
CA ARG A 204 1.56 -4.44 28.41
C ARG A 204 3.05 -4.23 28.15
N THR A 205 3.45 -4.17 26.89
CA THR A 205 4.86 -3.94 26.52
C THR A 205 5.28 -2.49 26.85
N ARG A 206 6.59 -2.23 26.99
CA ARG A 206 7.12 -0.86 27.14
C ARG A 206 6.75 0.03 25.96
N ILE A 207 6.77 -0.53 24.75
CA ILE A 207 6.39 0.17 23.49
C ILE A 207 4.95 0.68 23.58
N ASP A 208 4.05 -0.10 24.16
CA ASP A 208 2.65 0.28 24.35
C ASP A 208 2.51 1.53 25.24
N ARG A 209 3.27 1.60 26.32
CA ARG A 209 3.27 2.75 27.24
C ARG A 209 3.88 4.01 26.61
N ILE A 210 4.95 3.85 25.82
CA ILE A 210 5.61 4.96 25.13
C ILE A 210 4.68 5.58 24.10
N SER A 211 4.00 4.78 23.27
CA SER A 211 3.08 5.28 22.23
C SER A 211 1.84 6.00 22.78
N GLU A 212 1.51 5.80 24.04
CA GLU A 212 0.43 6.50 24.74
C GLU A 212 0.85 7.89 25.27
N THR A 213 2.16 8.19 25.32
CA THR A 213 2.67 9.52 25.70
C THR A 213 2.64 10.49 24.52
N ARG A 214 2.60 11.81 24.81
CA ARG A 214 2.69 12.84 23.76
C ARG A 214 4.02 12.76 23.00
N ALA A 215 5.12 12.70 23.73
CA ALA A 215 6.47 12.61 23.14
C ALA A 215 6.63 11.33 22.31
N GLY A 216 6.20 10.17 22.85
CA GLY A 216 6.26 8.91 22.11
C GLY A 216 5.43 8.92 20.83
N ALA A 217 4.22 9.51 20.87
CA ALA A 217 3.38 9.62 19.69
C ALA A 217 3.98 10.54 18.59
N LEU A 218 4.63 11.64 18.97
CA LEU A 218 5.30 12.56 18.04
C LEU A 218 6.59 11.96 17.47
N LEU A 219 7.38 11.27 18.29
CA LEU A 219 8.69 10.73 17.92
C LEU A 219 8.64 9.33 17.32
N ALA A 220 7.53 8.60 17.46
CA ALA A 220 7.39 7.24 16.94
C ALA A 220 7.78 7.11 15.45
N PRO A 221 7.35 8.00 14.51
CA PRO A 221 7.77 7.91 13.13
C PRO A 221 9.29 8.02 12.94
N LEU A 222 9.95 8.90 13.70
CA LEU A 222 11.40 9.09 13.61
C LEU A 222 12.18 7.90 14.15
N ILE A 223 11.71 7.27 15.24
CA ILE A 223 12.31 6.04 15.77
C ILE A 223 12.14 4.89 14.75
N CYS A 224 10.98 4.77 14.15
CA CYS A 224 10.71 3.77 13.11
C CYS A 224 11.49 4.04 11.80
N ALA A 225 11.93 5.28 11.57
CA ALA A 225 12.75 5.64 10.42
C ALA A 225 14.20 5.12 10.51
N LEU A 226 14.72 4.85 11.70
CA LEU A 226 16.13 4.44 11.89
C LEU A 226 16.52 3.16 11.12
N PRO A 227 15.78 2.03 11.20
CA PRO A 227 16.10 0.85 10.40
C PRO A 227 15.96 1.12 8.89
N CYS A 228 15.05 1.99 8.47
CA CYS A 228 14.91 2.39 7.08
C CYS A 228 16.10 3.23 6.61
N ALA A 229 16.61 4.16 7.43
CA ALA A 229 17.81 4.93 7.14
C ALA A 229 19.05 4.03 6.98
N LEU A 230 19.18 3.00 7.84
CA LEU A 230 20.24 2.00 7.72
C LEU A 230 20.15 1.22 6.41
N ALA A 231 18.94 0.82 6.01
CA ALA A 231 18.71 0.16 4.73
C ALA A 231 19.09 1.05 3.54
N LEU A 232 18.79 2.35 3.58
CA LEU A 232 19.16 3.33 2.56
C LEU A 232 20.66 3.59 2.53
N TRP A 233 21.32 3.60 3.68
CA TRP A 233 22.77 3.72 3.73
C TRP A 233 23.46 2.51 3.08
N TRP A 234 22.88 1.31 3.23
CA TRP A 234 23.38 0.09 2.59
C TRP A 234 23.09 0.07 1.07
N GLU A 235 21.85 0.39 0.67
CA GLU A 235 21.42 0.39 -0.74
C GLU A 235 20.56 1.64 -1.04
N PRO A 236 21.15 2.75 -1.47
CA PRO A 236 20.42 3.99 -1.76
C PRO A 236 19.37 3.85 -2.87
N ARG A 237 19.60 2.95 -3.83
CA ARG A 237 18.70 2.74 -4.98
C ARG A 237 17.33 2.17 -4.63
N ILE A 238 17.05 1.91 -3.33
CA ILE A 238 15.70 1.59 -2.86
C ILE A 238 14.73 2.75 -3.18
N VAL A 239 15.20 4.00 -3.04
CA VAL A 239 14.40 5.24 -3.23
C VAL A 239 15.13 6.34 -4.00
N LEU A 240 16.46 6.30 -4.11
CA LEU A 240 17.28 7.27 -4.85
C LEU A 240 17.70 6.70 -6.23
N GLY A 241 16.83 5.90 -6.79
CA GLY A 241 17.00 5.16 -8.03
C GLY A 241 15.95 4.07 -8.12
N PHE A 242 16.23 3.02 -8.89
CA PHE A 242 15.35 1.88 -8.98
C PHE A 242 16.16 0.58 -9.04
N ARG A 243 15.78 -0.38 -8.20
CA ARG A 243 16.35 -1.72 -8.23
C ARG A 243 15.27 -2.75 -8.02
N HIS A 244 15.04 -3.57 -9.01
CA HIS A 244 14.11 -4.68 -8.97
C HIS A 244 14.82 -6.00 -9.32
N SER A 245 14.23 -7.12 -8.88
CA SER A 245 14.77 -8.45 -9.14
C SER A 245 13.66 -9.48 -9.05
N TRP A 246 13.83 -10.62 -9.70
CA TRP A 246 12.94 -11.78 -9.56
C TRP A 246 12.98 -12.38 -8.15
N HIS A 247 14.06 -12.20 -7.42
CA HIS A 247 14.18 -12.59 -6.02
C HIS A 247 14.15 -11.36 -5.10
N PRO A 248 13.56 -11.48 -3.89
CA PRO A 248 13.52 -10.38 -2.93
C PRO A 248 14.92 -9.94 -2.50
N LEU A 249 15.15 -8.64 -2.44
CA LEU A 249 16.41 -8.03 -2.00
C LEU A 249 16.36 -7.73 -0.50
N ALA A 250 17.41 -8.08 0.24
CA ALA A 250 17.45 -7.93 1.69
C ALA A 250 17.32 -6.45 2.14
N ALA A 251 17.91 -5.52 1.39
CA ALA A 251 17.80 -4.09 1.69
C ALA A 251 16.35 -3.58 1.59
N ASN A 252 15.60 -4.01 0.56
CA ASN A 252 14.18 -3.67 0.44
C ASN A 252 13.35 -4.30 1.58
N LEU A 253 13.66 -5.53 1.98
CA LEU A 253 13.00 -6.16 3.14
C LEU A 253 13.24 -5.34 4.40
N LEU A 254 14.48 -4.92 4.67
CA LEU A 254 14.83 -4.11 5.84
C LEU A 254 14.12 -2.74 5.81
N TYR A 255 13.99 -2.13 4.62
CA TYR A 255 13.35 -0.82 4.47
C TYR A 255 11.82 -0.86 4.65
N TYR A 256 11.14 -1.85 4.05
CA TYR A 256 9.67 -1.88 4.02
C TYR A 256 9.03 -2.71 5.14
N ALA A 257 9.74 -3.66 5.76
CA ALA A 257 9.19 -4.47 6.85
C ALA A 257 8.74 -3.63 8.06
N PRO A 258 9.48 -2.61 8.52
CA PRO A 258 9.02 -1.76 9.63
C PRO A 258 7.67 -1.09 9.32
N CYS A 259 7.44 -0.64 8.07
CA CYS A 259 6.18 -0.01 7.64
C CYS A 259 5.02 -1.00 7.71
N PHE A 260 5.22 -2.23 7.22
CA PHE A 260 4.20 -3.28 7.27
C PHE A 260 3.90 -3.71 8.71
N ILE A 261 4.92 -3.90 9.55
CA ILE A 261 4.79 -4.26 10.97
C ILE A 261 4.04 -3.15 11.72
N PHE A 262 4.36 -1.87 11.45
CA PHE A 262 3.65 -0.75 12.05
C PHE A 262 2.16 -0.75 11.71
N GLY A 263 1.81 -0.97 10.45
CA GLY A 263 0.41 -1.10 10.02
C GLY A 263 -0.32 -2.24 10.72
N TRP A 264 0.34 -3.41 10.83
CA TRP A 264 -0.18 -4.57 11.55
C TRP A 264 -0.40 -4.28 13.04
N TRP A 265 0.58 -3.68 13.70
CA TRP A 265 0.49 -3.28 15.10
C TRP A 265 -0.59 -2.22 15.32
N LYS A 266 -0.71 -1.24 14.41
CA LYS A 266 -1.66 -0.13 14.50
C LYS A 266 -3.12 -0.58 14.57
N LEU A 267 -3.52 -1.63 13.84
CA LEU A 267 -4.86 -2.18 13.95
C LEU A 267 -5.18 -2.67 15.36
N HIS A 268 -4.24 -3.37 15.99
CA HIS A 268 -4.44 -3.90 17.35
C HIS A 268 -4.54 -2.79 18.39
N ARG A 269 -3.98 -1.60 18.10
CA ARG A 269 -3.90 -0.45 19.00
C ARG A 269 -4.90 0.66 18.71
N HIS A 270 -5.51 0.69 17.56
CA HIS A 270 -6.43 1.76 17.14
C HIS A 270 -7.52 2.09 18.19
N ARG A 271 -7.96 1.09 18.96
CA ARG A 271 -8.98 1.21 20.01
C ARG A 271 -8.43 1.38 21.43
N SER A 272 -7.12 1.31 21.63
CA SER A 272 -6.50 1.29 22.99
C SER A 272 -6.00 2.67 23.45
N GLY A 273 -6.43 3.78 22.79
CA GLY A 273 -5.97 5.13 23.16
C GLY A 273 -4.65 5.53 22.49
N ASP A 274 -4.26 4.85 21.42
CA ASP A 274 -3.11 5.23 20.60
C ASP A 274 -3.25 6.65 20.06
N ARG A 275 -2.25 7.49 20.33
CA ARG A 275 -2.23 8.91 20.02
C ARG A 275 -1.49 9.24 18.72
N VAL A 276 -0.81 8.29 18.10
CA VAL A 276 0.03 8.55 16.93
C VAL A 276 -0.76 9.24 15.81
N GLY A 277 -2.00 8.77 15.53
CA GLY A 277 -2.85 9.41 14.54
C GLY A 277 -3.42 10.78 14.94
N ARG A 278 -3.42 11.13 16.23
CA ARG A 278 -3.90 12.44 16.72
C ARG A 278 -2.98 13.58 16.27
N TYR A 279 -1.70 13.30 16.07
CA TYR A 279 -0.70 14.27 15.66
C TYR A 279 -0.43 14.27 14.14
N ALA A 280 -1.36 13.73 13.35
CA ALA A 280 -1.23 13.61 11.90
C ALA A 280 -0.87 14.95 11.22
N GLY A 281 -1.51 16.05 11.62
CA GLY A 281 -1.20 17.39 11.09
C GLY A 281 0.25 17.83 11.37
N TRP A 282 0.76 17.57 12.56
CA TRP A 282 2.15 17.86 12.92
C TRP A 282 3.15 17.01 12.14
N HIS A 283 2.84 15.71 11.95
CA HIS A 283 3.66 14.84 11.13
C HIS A 283 3.71 15.31 9.68
N LEU A 284 2.58 15.73 9.10
CA LEU A 284 2.53 16.27 7.73
C LEU A 284 3.28 17.60 7.61
N ALA A 285 3.12 18.52 8.57
CA ALA A 285 3.88 19.78 8.56
C ALA A 285 5.39 19.53 8.64
N ALA A 286 5.83 18.64 9.55
CA ALA A 286 7.22 18.25 9.66
C ALA A 286 7.75 17.55 8.40
N SER A 287 6.90 16.74 7.72
CA SER A 287 7.29 16.08 6.46
C SER A 287 7.50 17.09 5.34
N ILE A 288 6.67 18.14 5.23
CA ILE A 288 6.85 19.21 4.23
C ILE A 288 8.16 19.96 4.47
N ALA A 289 8.46 20.30 5.72
CA ALA A 289 9.73 20.94 6.08
C ALA A 289 10.94 20.03 5.77
N ALA A 290 10.83 18.73 6.09
CA ALA A 290 11.86 17.76 5.75
C ALA A 290 12.06 17.63 4.24
N PHE A 291 10.98 17.64 3.45
CA PHE A 291 11.05 17.55 1.99
C PHE A 291 11.74 18.76 1.36
N ALA A 292 11.53 19.96 1.87
CA ALA A 292 12.19 21.15 1.38
C ALA A 292 13.74 21.06 1.46
N VAL A 293 14.26 20.38 2.49
CA VAL A 293 15.70 20.12 2.64
C VAL A 293 16.14 18.87 1.88
N LEU A 294 15.27 17.85 1.83
CA LEU A 294 15.53 16.57 1.16
C LEU A 294 15.72 16.72 -0.35
N LEU A 295 14.82 17.47 -1.01
CA LEU A 295 14.77 17.54 -2.47
C LEU A 295 16.10 17.96 -3.12
N PRO A 296 16.76 19.08 -2.71
CA PRO A 296 18.05 19.45 -3.28
C PRO A 296 19.14 18.40 -3.01
N MET A 297 19.15 17.77 -1.84
CA MET A 297 20.13 16.72 -1.51
C MET A 297 19.90 15.44 -2.34
N ALA A 298 18.64 15.06 -2.58
CA ALA A 298 18.31 13.90 -3.40
C ALA A 298 18.72 14.13 -4.87
N ARG A 299 18.42 15.31 -5.43
CA ARG A 299 18.85 15.71 -6.77
C ARG A 299 20.36 15.68 -6.92
N GLU A 300 21.07 16.23 -5.94
CA GLU A 300 22.55 16.23 -5.92
C GLU A 300 23.08 14.79 -5.85
N HIS A 301 22.51 13.94 -5.00
CA HIS A 301 22.96 12.54 -4.89
C HIS A 301 22.80 11.76 -6.19
N VAL A 302 21.68 11.94 -6.90
CA VAL A 302 21.45 11.28 -8.20
C VAL A 302 22.43 11.78 -9.27
N ALA A 303 22.82 13.07 -9.20
CA ALA A 303 23.78 13.65 -10.15
C ALA A 303 25.24 13.31 -9.83
N THR A 304 25.64 13.29 -8.55
CA THR A 304 27.06 13.26 -8.15
C THR A 304 27.38 12.31 -7.01
N GLU A 305 26.45 11.50 -6.56
CA GLU A 305 26.59 10.52 -5.47
C GLU A 305 27.23 11.07 -4.17
N LEU A 306 26.42 11.56 -3.24
CA LEU A 306 26.86 12.06 -1.95
C LEU A 306 27.56 10.96 -1.12
N THR A 307 28.62 11.35 -0.41
CA THR A 307 29.44 10.46 0.45
C THR A 307 29.53 10.99 1.88
N GLY A 308 30.09 10.19 2.79
CA GLY A 308 30.36 10.57 4.17
C GLY A 308 29.12 11.05 4.93
N ASN A 309 29.29 12.10 5.73
CA ASN A 309 28.22 12.63 6.59
C ASN A 309 27.01 13.17 5.80
N ARG A 310 27.21 13.67 4.58
CA ARG A 310 26.11 14.16 3.73
C ARG A 310 25.21 13.00 3.27
N ARG A 311 25.78 11.84 2.94
CA ARG A 311 25.03 10.62 2.62
C ARG A 311 24.25 10.11 3.84
N ILE A 312 24.85 10.12 5.04
CA ILE A 312 24.16 9.73 6.28
C ILE A 312 22.97 10.66 6.54
N ALA A 313 23.19 11.98 6.43
CA ALA A 313 22.14 12.98 6.60
C ALA A 313 20.98 12.78 5.59
N LEU A 314 21.30 12.52 4.31
CA LEU A 314 20.33 12.22 3.28
C LEU A 314 19.49 10.98 3.62
N CYS A 315 20.11 9.88 4.05
CA CYS A 315 19.41 8.64 4.40
C CYS A 315 18.46 8.84 5.61
N LEU A 316 18.93 9.53 6.65
CA LEU A 316 18.12 9.86 7.82
C LEU A 316 16.95 10.78 7.47
N LEU A 317 17.20 11.80 6.66
CA LEU A 317 16.19 12.77 6.24
C LEU A 317 15.15 12.12 5.34
N PHE A 318 15.57 11.29 4.38
CA PHE A 318 14.67 10.57 3.49
C PHE A 318 13.76 9.59 4.24
N ALA A 319 14.34 8.76 5.11
CA ALA A 319 13.58 7.84 5.94
C ALA A 319 12.61 8.58 6.89
N SER A 320 13.04 9.71 7.47
CA SER A 320 12.19 10.55 8.32
C SER A 320 11.02 11.14 7.53
N PHE A 321 11.28 11.69 6.34
CA PHE A 321 10.24 12.18 5.43
C PHE A 321 9.23 11.09 5.08
N ALA A 322 9.70 9.90 4.69
CA ALA A 322 8.86 8.76 4.33
C ALA A 322 7.92 8.36 5.49
N TRP A 323 8.45 8.28 6.70
CA TRP A 323 7.68 7.89 7.88
C TRP A 323 6.72 8.98 8.36
N LEU A 324 7.17 10.23 8.44
CA LEU A 324 6.32 11.37 8.82
C LEU A 324 5.14 11.52 7.85
N SER A 325 5.40 11.44 6.55
CA SER A 325 4.34 11.50 5.53
C SER A 325 3.39 10.31 5.65
N SER A 326 3.91 9.07 5.72
CA SER A 326 3.07 7.87 5.75
C SER A 326 2.18 7.82 7.00
N VAL A 327 2.73 8.11 8.18
CA VAL A 327 1.96 8.15 9.44
C VAL A 327 0.99 9.32 9.47
N GLY A 328 1.41 10.48 8.93
CA GLY A 328 0.58 11.67 8.82
C GLY A 328 -0.64 11.44 7.91
N TRP A 329 -0.43 10.96 6.69
CA TRP A 329 -1.52 10.62 5.77
C TRP A 329 -2.42 9.53 6.34
N PHE A 330 -1.85 8.43 6.82
CA PHE A 330 -2.62 7.33 7.41
C PHE A 330 -3.47 7.81 8.61
N GLY A 331 -2.89 8.58 9.52
CA GLY A 331 -3.59 9.11 10.69
C GLY A 331 -4.67 10.12 10.34
N LEU A 332 -4.41 11.02 9.39
CA LEU A 332 -5.37 12.01 8.91
C LEU A 332 -6.64 11.31 8.36
N PHE A 333 -6.45 10.39 7.43
CA PHE A 333 -7.58 9.71 6.78
C PHE A 333 -8.33 8.77 7.73
N LEU A 334 -7.60 8.04 8.58
CA LEU A 334 -8.23 7.10 9.51
C LEU A 334 -9.13 7.79 10.53
N ASN A 335 -8.73 8.99 11.00
CA ASN A 335 -9.38 9.65 12.13
C ASN A 335 -10.37 10.75 11.73
N HIS A 336 -10.24 11.34 10.54
CA HIS A 336 -10.98 12.55 10.19
C HIS A 336 -11.92 12.39 8.99
N LEU A 337 -11.81 11.30 8.20
CA LEU A 337 -12.65 11.12 7.03
C LEU A 337 -13.67 10.00 7.21
N GLY A 338 -14.93 10.36 6.93
CA GLY A 338 -16.06 9.45 6.95
C GLY A 338 -16.28 8.72 5.64
N LYS A 339 -17.52 8.28 5.40
CA LYS A 339 -17.91 7.53 4.20
C LYS A 339 -17.60 8.32 2.92
N PRO A 340 -16.84 7.75 1.96
CA PRO A 340 -16.53 8.41 0.71
C PRO A 340 -17.76 8.55 -0.19
N PRO A 341 -17.85 9.61 -1.02
CA PRO A 341 -18.86 9.72 -2.07
C PRO A 341 -18.63 8.63 -3.14
N LYS A 342 -19.69 8.36 -3.92
CA LYS A 342 -19.67 7.27 -4.92
C LYS A 342 -18.47 7.30 -5.87
N PRO A 343 -18.04 8.43 -6.45
CA PRO A 343 -16.87 8.45 -7.34
C PRO A 343 -15.59 8.01 -6.64
N VAL A 344 -15.34 8.48 -5.42
CA VAL A 344 -14.13 8.09 -4.65
C VAL A 344 -14.19 6.63 -4.24
N ALA A 345 -15.37 6.14 -3.84
CA ALA A 345 -15.56 4.72 -3.54
C ALA A 345 -15.28 3.84 -4.77
N TYR A 346 -15.69 4.29 -5.97
CA TYR A 346 -15.41 3.60 -7.22
C TYR A 346 -13.91 3.57 -7.55
N VAL A 347 -13.20 4.69 -7.40
CA VAL A 347 -11.74 4.73 -7.57
C VAL A 347 -11.04 3.84 -6.54
N ALA A 348 -11.49 3.84 -5.27
CA ALA A 348 -10.94 2.94 -4.25
C ALA A 348 -11.16 1.45 -4.59
N GLU A 349 -12.29 1.11 -5.18
CA GLU A 349 -12.60 -0.26 -5.61
C GLU A 349 -11.73 -0.68 -6.81
N SER A 350 -11.54 0.20 -7.79
CA SER A 350 -10.72 -0.03 -8.99
C SER A 350 -9.21 0.10 -8.73
N SER A 351 -8.79 0.60 -7.55
CA SER A 351 -7.39 0.94 -7.24
C SER A 351 -6.39 -0.19 -7.50
N PHE A 352 -6.78 -1.43 -7.25
CA PHE A 352 -5.92 -2.58 -7.47
C PHE A 352 -5.70 -2.90 -8.97
N TRP A 353 -6.78 -2.78 -9.77
CA TRP A 353 -6.67 -2.90 -11.23
C TRP A 353 -5.88 -1.74 -11.83
N MET A 354 -6.14 -0.51 -11.36
CA MET A 354 -5.37 0.68 -11.75
C MET A 354 -3.87 0.48 -11.47
N TYR A 355 -3.50 -0.06 -10.30
CA TYR A 355 -2.12 -0.40 -9.97
C TYR A 355 -1.51 -1.41 -10.95
N LEU A 356 -2.23 -2.43 -11.38
CA LEU A 356 -1.72 -3.42 -12.33
C LEU A 356 -1.55 -2.86 -13.75
N PHE A 357 -2.50 -2.04 -14.21
CA PHE A 357 -2.67 -1.72 -15.63
C PHE A 357 -2.13 -0.35 -16.03
N HIS A 358 -1.97 0.60 -15.09
CA HIS A 358 -1.55 1.99 -15.45
C HIS A 358 -0.18 2.06 -16.11
N HIS A 359 0.76 1.20 -15.77
CA HIS A 359 2.17 1.31 -16.12
C HIS A 359 2.41 1.24 -17.63
N PRO A 360 1.96 0.20 -18.38
CA PRO A 360 2.07 0.19 -19.84
C PRO A 360 1.31 1.34 -20.51
N VAL A 361 0.18 1.78 -19.92
CA VAL A 361 -0.60 2.89 -20.48
C VAL A 361 0.12 4.22 -20.33
N VAL A 362 0.73 4.49 -19.16
CA VAL A 362 1.58 5.67 -18.96
C VAL A 362 2.71 5.70 -19.97
N GLY A 363 3.44 4.58 -20.08
CA GLY A 363 4.55 4.47 -21.02
C GLY A 363 4.12 4.73 -22.48
N LEU A 364 3.02 4.11 -22.91
CA LEU A 364 2.49 4.28 -24.26
C LEU A 364 2.05 5.73 -24.51
N ALA A 365 1.38 6.38 -23.57
CA ALA A 365 0.98 7.77 -23.65
C ALA A 365 2.21 8.69 -23.78
N GLN A 366 3.27 8.45 -23.01
CA GLN A 366 4.51 9.21 -23.05
C GLN A 366 5.24 9.02 -24.40
N VAL A 367 5.32 7.81 -24.90
CA VAL A 367 5.88 7.51 -26.25
C VAL A 367 5.10 8.25 -27.34
N SER A 368 3.76 8.22 -27.26
CA SER A 368 2.89 8.92 -28.24
C SER A 368 3.04 10.45 -28.18
N LEU A 369 3.40 11.00 -27.01
CA LEU A 369 3.56 12.44 -26.79
C LEU A 369 5.03 12.91 -26.93
N ALA A 370 5.99 12.01 -27.18
CA ALA A 370 7.41 12.35 -27.20
C ALA A 370 7.74 13.49 -28.18
N GLY A 371 7.26 13.40 -29.42
CA GLY A 371 7.43 14.42 -30.47
C GLY A 371 6.42 15.58 -30.46
N ALA A 372 5.44 15.59 -29.55
CA ALA A 372 4.41 16.62 -29.54
C ALA A 372 4.96 17.98 -29.05
N ALA A 373 4.58 19.06 -29.70
CA ALA A 373 4.93 20.44 -29.32
C ALA A 373 4.03 20.95 -28.16
N LEU A 374 4.06 20.23 -27.03
CA LEU A 374 3.29 20.56 -25.83
C LEU A 374 4.21 20.89 -24.67
N PRO A 375 3.80 21.78 -23.76
CA PRO A 375 4.55 22.02 -22.53
C PRO A 375 4.60 20.76 -21.64
N VAL A 376 5.66 20.62 -20.86
CA VAL A 376 5.90 19.44 -20.00
C VAL A 376 4.69 19.12 -19.12
N TRP A 377 4.06 20.14 -18.51
CA TRP A 377 2.84 19.97 -17.74
C TRP A 377 1.68 19.37 -18.55
N GLY A 378 1.51 19.82 -19.78
CA GLY A 378 0.49 19.27 -20.67
C GLY A 378 0.72 17.79 -20.94
N LYS A 379 1.95 17.41 -21.27
CA LYS A 379 2.33 15.99 -21.49
C LYS A 379 2.15 15.16 -20.23
N TYR A 380 2.57 15.67 -19.07
CA TYR A 380 2.40 15.03 -17.76
C TYR A 380 0.93 14.76 -17.44
N CYS A 381 0.09 15.81 -17.51
CA CYS A 381 -1.34 15.70 -17.22
C CYS A 381 -2.07 14.77 -18.20
N LEU A 382 -1.73 14.84 -19.48
CA LEU A 382 -2.31 13.97 -20.51
C LEU A 382 -1.92 12.51 -20.28
N SER A 383 -0.65 12.21 -19.97
CA SER A 383 -0.19 10.85 -19.68
C SER A 383 -0.86 10.28 -18.42
N ALA A 384 -0.93 11.07 -17.35
CA ALA A 384 -1.61 10.66 -16.11
C ALA A 384 -3.12 10.49 -16.34
N GLY A 385 -3.77 11.45 -17.02
CA GLY A 385 -5.20 11.40 -17.32
C GLY A 385 -5.58 10.22 -18.21
N ALA A 386 -4.82 9.97 -19.27
CA ALA A 386 -5.02 8.80 -20.15
C ALA A 386 -4.91 7.49 -19.34
N ALA A 387 -3.91 7.36 -18.49
CA ALA A 387 -3.72 6.17 -17.67
C ALA A 387 -4.86 5.96 -16.67
N VAL A 388 -5.33 7.01 -16.01
CA VAL A 388 -6.49 6.93 -15.10
C VAL A 388 -7.76 6.56 -15.89
N CYS A 389 -8.09 7.29 -16.96
CA CYS A 389 -9.30 7.06 -17.75
C CYS A 389 -9.33 5.65 -18.34
N LEU A 390 -8.22 5.20 -18.95
CA LEU A 390 -8.16 3.87 -19.57
C LEU A 390 -8.16 2.75 -18.52
N SER A 391 -7.53 2.97 -17.36
CA SER A 391 -7.61 2.01 -16.24
C SER A 391 -9.04 1.89 -15.69
N LEU A 392 -9.77 2.98 -15.56
CA LEU A 392 -11.17 2.95 -15.11
C LEU A 392 -12.09 2.34 -16.17
N LEU A 393 -11.91 2.66 -17.43
CA LEU A 393 -12.66 2.07 -18.55
C LEU A 393 -12.45 0.54 -18.62
N THR A 394 -11.19 0.11 -18.61
CA THR A 394 -10.88 -1.33 -18.64
C THR A 394 -11.32 -2.04 -17.35
N TYR A 395 -11.30 -1.38 -16.21
CA TYR A 395 -11.89 -1.91 -14.98
C TYR A 395 -13.39 -2.19 -15.16
N GLU A 396 -14.15 -1.25 -15.69
CA GLU A 396 -15.59 -1.40 -15.89
C GLU A 396 -15.91 -2.55 -16.87
N VAL A 397 -15.18 -2.63 -17.99
CA VAL A 397 -15.44 -3.59 -19.08
C VAL A 397 -14.87 -4.98 -18.78
N LEU A 398 -13.60 -5.05 -18.34
CA LEU A 398 -12.86 -6.32 -18.23
C LEU A 398 -12.89 -6.94 -16.82
N VAL A 399 -13.16 -6.13 -15.77
CA VAL A 399 -12.97 -6.59 -14.39
C VAL A 399 -14.30 -6.65 -13.63
N ARG A 400 -15.03 -5.54 -13.55
CA ARG A 400 -16.12 -5.34 -12.59
C ARG A 400 -17.19 -6.41 -12.65
N ARG A 401 -17.60 -6.85 -13.86
CA ARG A 401 -18.69 -7.80 -14.08
C ARG A 401 -18.24 -9.17 -14.59
N THR A 402 -16.93 -9.42 -14.66
CA THR A 402 -16.37 -10.62 -15.28
C THR A 402 -15.76 -11.57 -14.25
N TRP A 403 -15.35 -12.75 -14.70
CA TRP A 403 -14.59 -13.69 -13.89
C TRP A 403 -13.23 -13.14 -13.42
N VAL A 404 -12.66 -12.18 -14.17
CA VAL A 404 -11.44 -11.47 -13.76
C VAL A 404 -11.70 -10.69 -12.47
N GLY A 405 -12.85 -10.01 -12.36
CA GLY A 405 -13.26 -9.35 -11.13
C GLY A 405 -13.48 -10.32 -9.96
N LEU A 406 -13.98 -11.51 -10.24
CA LEU A 406 -14.07 -12.56 -9.22
C LEU A 406 -12.68 -12.98 -8.74
N LEU A 407 -11.72 -13.13 -9.64
CA LEU A 407 -10.34 -13.45 -9.32
C LEU A 407 -9.65 -12.30 -8.56
N LEU A 408 -9.76 -11.06 -9.03
CA LEU A 408 -9.08 -9.89 -8.48
C LEU A 408 -9.78 -9.29 -7.26
N ASN A 409 -11.13 -9.18 -7.25
CA ASN A 409 -11.91 -8.53 -6.19
C ASN A 409 -12.73 -9.52 -5.32
N GLY A 410 -12.91 -10.81 -5.75
CA GLY A 410 -13.69 -11.87 -5.11
C GLY A 410 -15.19 -11.57 -5.02
N ARG A 411 -15.64 -10.54 -5.74
CA ARG A 411 -17.05 -10.17 -5.86
C ARG A 411 -17.32 -9.83 -7.32
N THR A 412 -18.43 -10.29 -7.84
CA THR A 412 -19.07 -9.69 -9.01
C THR A 412 -20.26 -8.88 -8.50
N GLU A 413 -20.61 -7.80 -9.16
CA GLU A 413 -21.71 -6.90 -8.75
C GLU A 413 -23.06 -7.64 -8.59
N SER A 414 -23.29 -8.67 -9.40
CA SER A 414 -24.49 -9.52 -9.30
C SER A 414 -24.62 -10.29 -7.97
N ARG A 415 -23.50 -10.64 -7.30
CA ARG A 415 -23.50 -11.32 -6.00
C ARG A 415 -23.67 -10.36 -4.82
N THR A 416 -23.35 -9.06 -5.00
CA THR A 416 -23.54 -8.06 -3.93
C THR A 416 -24.98 -7.61 -3.84
N ALA A 417 -25.67 -7.44 -4.97
CA ALA A 417 -27.10 -7.08 -5.01
C ALA A 417 -27.99 -8.18 -4.39
N GLY A 418 -27.70 -9.46 -4.66
CA GLY A 418 -28.42 -10.59 -4.04
C GLY A 418 -28.21 -10.65 -2.51
N ARG A 419 -27.01 -10.36 -2.03
CA ARG A 419 -26.69 -10.46 -0.59
C ARG A 419 -27.21 -9.26 0.23
N GLU A 420 -27.34 -8.06 -0.36
CA GLU A 420 -28.04 -6.94 0.26
C GLU A 420 -29.57 -7.17 0.30
N ALA A 421 -30.13 -7.78 -0.73
CA ALA A 421 -31.53 -8.21 -0.73
C ALA A 421 -31.81 -9.29 0.33
N ASP A 422 -30.92 -10.27 0.49
CA ASP A 422 -31.04 -11.31 1.52
C ASP A 422 -30.88 -10.78 2.95
N ILE A 423 -30.08 -9.73 3.16
CA ILE A 423 -29.93 -9.08 4.49
C ILE A 423 -31.14 -8.21 4.83
N ILE A 424 -31.79 -7.62 3.82
CA ILE A 424 -33.00 -6.82 4.01
C ILE A 424 -34.23 -7.71 4.26
N SER A 425 -34.20 -8.97 3.80
CA SER A 425 -35.29 -9.95 3.96
C SER A 425 -35.22 -10.80 5.23
N LEU A 426 -34.18 -10.67 6.05
CA LEU A 426 -34.13 -11.33 7.36
C LEU A 426 -35.02 -10.57 8.34
N PRO A 427 -36.04 -11.21 8.99
CA PRO A 427 -36.85 -10.56 10.01
C PRO A 427 -35.96 -10.04 11.14
N GLN A 428 -36.22 -8.83 11.59
CA GLN A 428 -35.56 -8.22 12.73
C GLN A 428 -35.74 -9.11 13.97
N PRO A 429 -34.72 -9.48 14.74
CA PRO A 429 -34.90 -10.20 16.00
C PRO A 429 -35.54 -9.27 17.01
N GLY A 430 -36.85 -9.33 17.13
CA GLY A 430 -37.61 -8.48 18.08
C GLY A 430 -39.13 -8.48 17.87
N GLU A 431 -39.67 -8.99 16.76
CA GLU A 431 -41.10 -9.21 16.60
C GLU A 431 -41.51 -10.66 16.95
N ALA A 432 -41.18 -11.08 18.16
CA ALA A 432 -41.82 -12.24 18.72
C ALA A 432 -43.13 -11.77 19.39
N ASP A 433 -44.24 -12.31 18.92
CA ASP A 433 -45.59 -12.14 19.42
C ASP A 433 -45.68 -11.87 20.92
N VAL A 434 -46.09 -10.66 21.29
CA VAL A 434 -46.60 -10.37 22.62
C VAL A 434 -48.04 -10.84 22.61
N PRO A 435 -48.45 -11.86 23.40
CA PRO A 435 -49.83 -12.27 23.46
C PRO A 435 -50.68 -11.13 24.07
N VAL A 436 -51.64 -10.65 23.35
CA VAL A 436 -52.64 -9.68 23.81
C VAL A 436 -53.50 -10.34 24.90
N PRO A 437 -53.56 -9.83 26.15
CA PRO A 437 -54.40 -10.41 27.18
C PRO A 437 -55.90 -10.12 26.82
N HIS A 438 -56.67 -11.18 26.60
CA HIS A 438 -58.12 -11.12 26.48
C HIS A 438 -58.72 -10.52 27.76
N ARG A 439 -59.26 -9.31 27.68
CA ARG A 439 -60.19 -8.78 28.71
C ARG A 439 -61.46 -9.63 28.63
N ARG A 440 -61.69 -10.40 29.72
CA ARG A 440 -63.04 -10.95 30.03
C ARG A 440 -63.97 -9.79 30.38
N ALA A 441 -65.04 -9.70 29.64
CA ALA A 441 -66.23 -8.91 30.05
C ALA A 441 -66.98 -9.65 31.16
N ALA A 442 -67.30 -8.96 32.22
CA ALA A 442 -68.41 -9.19 33.14
C ALA A 442 -68.99 -7.84 33.52
#